data_0dc52e134185c2b22c7fd24ac9533d75
#
_entry.id   0dc52e134185c2b22c7fd24ac9533d75
#
_cell.length_a   1.000
_cell.length_b   1.000
_cell.length_c   1.000
_cell.angle_alpha   90.00
_cell.angle_beta   90.00
_cell.angle_gamma   90.00
#
_symmetry.space_group_name_H-M   'P 1'
#
loop_
_entity.id
_entity.type
_entity.pdbx_description
1 polymer ?
#
loop_
_entity_poly.entity_id
_entity_poly.type
_entity_poly.pdbx_seq_one_letter_code
_entity_poly.pdbx_strand_id
1 'polypeptide(L)'
;MLIHLEIKPAIRNQIIRELQLLHECNSPYIVSFYGAFYSDEEISICMEHMDGGSLDQVLKEAKRIPEEILGKVSIAVLRGLAYLREEHQIMHRDVKPSNILVNSCGEIKLCDFGVSGQLIDSMANSFVGTRSYMSPERLQGTHFSVQSDVWSMGLSLVELSIGRYPIPPPDTKELEIIFGQPMDGAEGDMHSSTSPRSPGGRHASSHGPEMAIFELLDYIVNEPPPELPHGVFTSDFHDFVTRCLIKNPTDRADVKMLMNHTFIKRSEVEVVDFAGWLCKIMALNQPSTPPSSTSTCIQTYFPCQRPILSGDPGMNWP
;
A
#
# COMPACT_ATOMS: atom_id res chain seq x y z
N MET A 1 -13.12 10.18 8.64
CA MET A 1 -12.51 11.03 7.60
C MET A 1 -13.61 11.85 7.00
N LEU A 2 -13.53 13.17 7.04
CA LEU A 2 -14.50 14.10 6.46
C LEU A 2 -13.98 14.49 5.07
N ILE A 3 -14.80 14.27 4.04
CA ILE A 3 -14.47 14.64 2.67
C ILE A 3 -15.44 15.74 2.25
N HIS A 4 -14.95 16.95 2.03
CA HIS A 4 -15.71 18.04 1.47
C HIS A 4 -15.88 17.83 -0.04
N LEU A 5 -17.10 17.68 -0.52
CA LEU A 5 -17.42 17.52 -1.93
C LEU A 5 -18.49 18.53 -2.35
N GLU A 6 -18.10 19.55 -3.12
CA GLU A 6 -19.04 20.25 -4.01
C GLU A 6 -19.46 19.27 -5.12
N ILE A 7 -20.70 18.77 -5.04
CA ILE A 7 -21.09 17.59 -5.82
C ILE A 7 -21.84 18.00 -7.09
N LYS A 8 -21.17 17.85 -8.23
CA LYS A 8 -21.88 17.76 -9.52
C LYS A 8 -22.71 16.48 -9.55
N PRO A 9 -23.95 16.48 -10.13
CA PRO A 9 -24.83 15.30 -10.13
C PRO A 9 -24.18 14.00 -10.66
N ALA A 10 -23.30 14.10 -11.65
CA ALA A 10 -22.58 12.96 -12.18
C ALA A 10 -21.62 12.33 -11.16
N ILE A 11 -20.93 13.14 -10.36
CA ILE A 11 -20.00 12.70 -9.32
C ILE A 11 -20.75 12.04 -8.17
N ARG A 12 -21.93 12.57 -7.80
CA ARG A 12 -22.77 11.98 -6.76
C ARG A 12 -23.14 10.52 -7.03
N ASN A 13 -23.60 10.22 -8.25
CA ASN A 13 -23.98 8.86 -8.64
C ASN A 13 -22.79 7.89 -8.60
N GLN A 14 -21.62 8.39 -8.93
CA GLN A 14 -20.38 7.62 -8.85
C GLN A 14 -20.01 7.31 -7.39
N ILE A 15 -20.03 8.31 -6.51
CA ILE A 15 -19.79 8.13 -5.07
C ILE A 15 -20.76 7.10 -4.47
N ILE A 16 -22.05 7.15 -4.81
CA ILE A 16 -23.04 6.19 -4.30
C ILE A 16 -22.71 4.77 -4.73
N ARG A 17 -22.34 4.54 -5.99
CA ARG A 17 -21.93 3.20 -6.47
C ARG A 17 -20.69 2.69 -5.72
N GLU A 18 -19.76 3.56 -5.48
CA GLU A 18 -18.53 3.26 -4.76
C GLU A 18 -18.81 2.92 -3.29
N LEU A 19 -19.69 3.65 -2.63
CA LEU A 19 -20.12 3.37 -1.26
C LEU A 19 -20.91 2.04 -1.17
N GLN A 20 -21.70 1.70 -2.20
CA GLN A 20 -22.38 0.41 -2.28
C GLN A 20 -21.36 -0.73 -2.36
N LEU A 21 -20.34 -0.60 -3.19
CA LEU A 21 -19.27 -1.58 -3.31
C LEU A 21 -18.52 -1.80 -2.00
N LEU A 22 -18.17 -0.68 -1.30
CA LEU A 22 -17.56 -0.74 0.02
C LEU A 22 -18.45 -1.48 1.03
N HIS A 23 -19.77 -1.27 0.97
CA HIS A 23 -20.73 -1.91 1.86
C HIS A 23 -20.83 -3.41 1.63
N GLU A 24 -20.62 -3.89 0.41
CA GLU A 24 -20.66 -5.30 0.05
C GLU A 24 -19.36 -6.03 0.43
N CYS A 25 -18.26 -5.30 0.64
CA CYS A 25 -16.97 -5.89 1.00
C CYS A 25 -16.96 -6.35 2.46
N ASN A 26 -16.79 -7.67 2.67
CA ASN A 26 -16.65 -8.28 3.98
C ASN A 26 -15.51 -9.31 3.95
N SER A 27 -14.32 -8.88 4.35
CA SER A 27 -13.12 -9.70 4.38
C SER A 27 -12.23 -9.32 5.57
N PRO A 28 -11.57 -10.29 6.23
CA PRO A 28 -10.61 -9.99 7.29
C PRO A 28 -9.38 -9.19 6.81
N TYR A 29 -9.21 -9.02 5.49
CA TYR A 29 -8.08 -8.32 4.88
C TYR A 29 -8.46 -6.99 4.23
N ILE A 30 -9.72 -6.58 4.39
CA ILE A 30 -10.25 -5.31 3.88
C ILE A 30 -10.83 -4.52 5.06
N VAL A 31 -10.55 -3.23 5.14
CA VAL A 31 -11.12 -2.35 6.17
C VAL A 31 -12.63 -2.30 6.00
N SER A 32 -13.37 -2.60 7.08
CA SER A 32 -14.83 -2.67 7.04
C SER A 32 -15.43 -1.28 6.91
N PHE A 33 -16.47 -1.17 6.08
CA PHE A 33 -17.27 0.03 5.92
C PHE A 33 -18.56 -0.10 6.73
N TYR A 34 -18.86 0.89 7.58
CA TYR A 34 -20.05 0.88 8.46
C TYR A 34 -21.19 1.73 7.92
N GLY A 35 -20.90 2.73 7.10
CA GLY A 35 -21.90 3.59 6.52
C GLY A 35 -21.36 4.93 6.04
N ALA A 36 -22.21 5.68 5.36
CA ALA A 36 -21.92 7.05 4.97
C ALA A 36 -23.13 7.93 5.22
N PHE A 37 -22.87 9.18 5.59
CA PHE A 37 -23.89 10.18 5.89
C PHE A 37 -23.59 11.44 5.09
N TYR A 38 -24.65 12.09 4.62
CA TYR A 38 -24.57 13.37 3.93
C TYR A 38 -25.18 14.46 4.83
N SER A 39 -24.43 15.50 5.13
CA SER A 39 -24.88 16.65 5.91
C SER A 39 -24.06 17.89 5.51
N ASP A 40 -24.72 19.02 5.41
CA ASP A 40 -24.07 20.33 5.18
C ASP A 40 -23.09 20.36 3.99
N GLU A 41 -23.50 19.72 2.87
CA GLU A 41 -22.68 19.57 1.66
C GLU A 41 -21.45 18.66 1.81
N GLU A 42 -21.34 17.95 2.94
CA GLU A 42 -20.24 17.02 3.23
C GLU A 42 -20.72 15.58 3.25
N ILE A 43 -19.85 14.66 2.75
CA ILE A 43 -20.03 13.23 2.95
C ILE A 43 -19.08 12.76 4.05
N SER A 44 -19.65 12.18 5.11
CA SER A 44 -18.90 11.51 6.17
C SER A 44 -18.95 10.02 5.94
N ILE A 45 -17.79 9.39 5.86
CA ILE A 45 -17.64 7.94 5.70
C ILE A 45 -17.20 7.34 7.04
N CYS A 46 -17.98 6.35 7.53
CA CYS A 46 -17.69 5.63 8.76
C CYS A 46 -17.07 4.28 8.41
N MET A 47 -15.84 4.07 8.85
CA MET A 47 -15.06 2.87 8.61
C MET A 47 -14.53 2.29 9.92
N GLU A 48 -14.14 1.03 9.86
CA GLU A 48 -13.41 0.37 10.94
C GLU A 48 -12.20 1.19 11.38
N HIS A 49 -12.00 1.29 12.69
CA HIS A 49 -10.88 2.00 13.26
C HIS A 49 -9.67 1.07 13.39
N MET A 50 -8.58 1.41 12.73
CA MET A 50 -7.31 0.71 12.79
C MET A 50 -6.34 1.55 13.64
N ASP A 51 -6.22 1.22 14.93
CA ASP A 51 -5.51 2.02 15.94
C ASP A 51 -3.98 2.04 15.79
N GLY A 52 -3.41 1.10 15.03
CA GLY A 52 -2.00 1.10 14.65
C GLY A 52 -1.67 2.02 13.47
N GLY A 53 -2.70 2.60 12.83
CA GLY A 53 -2.51 3.47 11.66
C GLY A 53 -2.11 2.71 10.40
N SER A 54 -1.39 3.39 9.51
CA SER A 54 -0.92 2.86 8.24
C SER A 54 0.56 2.45 8.29
N LEU A 55 0.97 1.55 7.39
CA LEU A 55 2.37 1.05 7.39
C LEU A 55 3.42 2.12 7.10
N ASP A 56 3.09 3.21 6.42
CA ASP A 56 4.02 4.35 6.29
C ASP A 56 4.25 5.07 7.64
N GLN A 57 3.23 5.16 8.50
CA GLN A 57 3.37 5.67 9.86
C GLN A 57 4.19 4.71 10.73
N VAL A 58 3.91 3.40 10.65
CA VAL A 58 4.67 2.37 11.33
C VAL A 58 6.14 2.39 10.90
N LEU A 59 6.41 2.58 9.59
CA LEU A 59 7.77 2.66 9.05
C LEU A 59 8.56 3.84 9.64
N LYS A 60 7.91 5.00 9.81
CA LYS A 60 8.56 6.19 10.43
C LYS A 60 9.07 5.89 11.84
N GLU A 61 8.33 5.13 12.63
CA GLU A 61 8.72 4.74 13.99
C GLU A 61 9.71 3.57 14.00
N ALA A 62 9.42 2.52 13.24
CA ALA A 62 10.24 1.30 13.18
C ALA A 62 11.57 1.49 12.43
N LYS A 63 11.69 2.51 11.57
CA LYS A 63 12.78 2.76 10.62
C LYS A 63 12.88 1.71 9.51
N ARG A 64 12.72 0.44 9.82
CA ARG A 64 12.64 -0.71 8.90
C ARG A 64 11.69 -1.75 9.47
N ILE A 65 11.03 -2.49 8.60
CA ILE A 65 10.15 -3.58 9.01
C ILE A 65 10.86 -4.92 8.77
N PRO A 66 10.98 -5.79 9.79
CA PRO A 66 11.63 -7.09 9.67
C PRO A 66 10.96 -8.01 8.65
N GLU A 67 11.74 -8.92 8.03
CA GLU A 67 11.25 -9.85 7.00
C GLU A 67 10.08 -10.72 7.49
N GLU A 68 10.13 -11.24 8.71
CA GLU A 68 9.05 -12.05 9.29
C GLU A 68 7.74 -11.28 9.41
N ILE A 69 7.80 -9.98 9.70
CA ILE A 69 6.65 -9.07 9.70
C ILE A 69 6.15 -8.82 8.27
N LEU A 70 7.07 -8.58 7.34
CA LEU A 70 6.74 -8.39 5.91
C LEU A 70 6.10 -9.65 5.30
N GLY A 71 6.42 -10.84 5.81
CA GLY A 71 5.73 -12.07 5.45
C GLY A 71 4.24 -12.03 5.80
N LYS A 72 3.89 -11.57 7.01
CA LYS A 72 2.47 -11.40 7.42
C LYS A 72 1.77 -10.31 6.62
N VAL A 73 2.46 -9.20 6.34
CA VAL A 73 1.95 -8.12 5.47
C VAL A 73 1.66 -8.66 4.07
N SER A 74 2.60 -9.40 3.48
CA SER A 74 2.45 -9.98 2.14
C SER A 74 1.26 -10.92 2.03
N ILE A 75 1.05 -11.79 3.03
CA ILE A 75 -0.11 -12.69 3.11
C ILE A 75 -1.42 -11.88 3.12
N ALA A 76 -1.51 -10.86 3.97
CA ALA A 76 -2.71 -10.05 4.11
C ALA A 76 -3.03 -9.29 2.81
N VAL A 77 -2.03 -8.66 2.19
CA VAL A 77 -2.19 -7.95 0.92
C VAL A 77 -2.64 -8.89 -0.19
N LEU A 78 -1.96 -10.04 -0.36
CA LEU A 78 -2.33 -11.02 -1.39
C LEU A 78 -3.75 -11.54 -1.21
N ARG A 79 -4.16 -11.88 0.02
CA ARG A 79 -5.52 -12.34 0.33
C ARG A 79 -6.55 -11.25 0.11
N GLY A 80 -6.23 -9.99 0.44
CA GLY A 80 -7.08 -8.84 0.15
C GLY A 80 -7.27 -8.62 -1.35
N LEU A 81 -6.18 -8.66 -2.14
CA LEU A 81 -6.22 -8.52 -3.60
C LEU A 81 -6.99 -9.69 -4.27
N ALA A 82 -6.78 -10.93 -3.80
CA ALA A 82 -7.53 -12.10 -4.26
C ALA A 82 -9.04 -11.91 -4.02
N TYR A 83 -9.44 -11.51 -2.80
CA TYR A 83 -10.82 -11.25 -2.45
C TYR A 83 -11.48 -10.20 -3.35
N LEU A 84 -10.83 -9.05 -3.53
CA LEU A 84 -11.35 -7.98 -4.39
C LEU A 84 -11.53 -8.45 -5.84
N ARG A 85 -10.62 -9.29 -6.34
CA ARG A 85 -10.68 -9.82 -7.70
C ARG A 85 -11.73 -10.92 -7.88
N GLU A 86 -11.77 -11.88 -6.96
CA GLU A 86 -12.59 -13.10 -7.09
C GLU A 86 -14.07 -12.82 -6.78
N GLU A 87 -14.34 -12.07 -5.70
CA GLU A 87 -15.71 -11.80 -5.26
C GLU A 87 -16.34 -10.58 -5.96
N HIS A 88 -15.54 -9.52 -6.22
CA HIS A 88 -16.08 -8.25 -6.71
C HIS A 88 -15.60 -7.87 -8.12
N GLN A 89 -14.67 -8.62 -8.73
CA GLN A 89 -14.08 -8.34 -10.05
C GLN A 89 -13.41 -6.96 -10.15
N ILE A 90 -12.90 -6.43 -9.04
CA ILE A 90 -12.22 -5.14 -8.96
C ILE A 90 -10.72 -5.30 -8.69
N MET A 91 -9.97 -4.28 -9.10
CA MET A 91 -8.56 -4.09 -8.78
C MET A 91 -8.42 -2.99 -7.74
N HIS A 92 -7.40 -3.10 -6.87
CA HIS A 92 -7.16 -2.08 -5.84
C HIS A 92 -6.70 -0.75 -6.46
N ARG A 93 -5.73 -0.79 -7.37
CA ARG A 93 -5.18 0.33 -8.15
C ARG A 93 -4.29 1.31 -7.39
N ASP A 94 -4.24 1.25 -6.07
CA ASP A 94 -3.44 2.17 -5.23
C ASP A 94 -2.82 1.44 -4.02
N VAL A 95 -2.19 0.28 -4.27
CA VAL A 95 -1.46 -0.45 -3.23
C VAL A 95 -0.19 0.32 -2.88
N LYS A 96 -0.06 0.71 -1.62
CA LYS A 96 1.10 1.43 -1.06
C LYS A 96 1.07 1.36 0.46
N PRO A 97 2.17 1.66 1.17
CA PRO A 97 2.22 1.58 2.63
C PRO A 97 1.13 2.39 3.36
N SER A 98 0.74 3.56 2.83
CA SER A 98 -0.31 4.39 3.44
C SER A 98 -1.73 3.81 3.32
N ASN A 99 -1.95 2.84 2.42
CA ASN A 99 -3.23 2.16 2.20
C ASN A 99 -3.26 0.73 2.78
N ILE A 100 -2.26 0.37 3.59
CA ILE A 100 -2.23 -0.87 4.37
C ILE A 100 -2.31 -0.48 5.84
N LEU A 101 -3.46 -0.73 6.46
CA LEU A 101 -3.74 -0.37 7.85
C LEU A 101 -3.54 -1.55 8.79
N VAL A 102 -3.15 -1.25 10.01
CA VAL A 102 -2.87 -2.25 11.05
C VAL A 102 -3.52 -1.84 12.37
N ASN A 103 -3.76 -2.81 13.25
CA ASN A 103 -4.29 -2.54 14.57
C ASN A 103 -3.59 -3.33 15.68
N SER A 104 -3.85 -2.93 16.93
CA SER A 104 -3.29 -3.56 18.15
C SER A 104 -3.68 -5.03 18.34
N CYS A 105 -4.71 -5.51 17.64
CA CYS A 105 -5.09 -6.93 17.61
C CYS A 105 -4.23 -7.77 16.65
N GLY A 106 -3.36 -7.13 15.87
CA GLY A 106 -2.51 -7.79 14.88
C GLY A 106 -3.16 -8.01 13.52
N GLU A 107 -4.27 -7.35 13.24
CA GLU A 107 -4.91 -7.38 11.93
C GLU A 107 -4.20 -6.43 10.95
N ILE A 108 -4.13 -6.84 9.68
CA ILE A 108 -3.54 -6.10 8.57
C ILE A 108 -4.57 -6.06 7.46
N LYS A 109 -5.01 -4.86 7.06
CA LYS A 109 -6.11 -4.68 6.10
C LYS A 109 -5.80 -3.62 5.06
N LEU A 110 -6.29 -3.83 3.84
CA LEU A 110 -6.26 -2.86 2.75
C LEU A 110 -7.42 -1.86 2.88
N CYS A 111 -7.15 -0.60 2.56
CA CYS A 111 -8.16 0.46 2.45
C CYS A 111 -7.99 1.21 1.11
N ASP A 112 -8.94 2.07 0.79
CA ASP A 112 -8.91 3.00 -0.35
C ASP A 112 -8.72 2.32 -1.72
N PHE A 113 -9.37 1.17 -1.93
CA PHE A 113 -9.29 0.41 -3.18
C PHE A 113 -10.29 0.92 -4.23
N GLY A 114 -9.85 0.97 -5.47
CA GLY A 114 -10.63 1.03 -6.74
C GLY A 114 -11.66 2.15 -6.93
N VAL A 115 -12.18 2.61 -5.83
CA VAL A 115 -13.34 3.44 -5.65
C VAL A 115 -12.98 4.92 -5.77
N SER A 116 -11.81 5.28 -5.26
CA SER A 116 -11.34 6.65 -5.23
C SER A 116 -10.51 7.06 -6.46
N GLY A 117 -10.02 6.10 -7.25
CA GLY A 117 -9.12 6.39 -8.37
C GLY A 117 -9.71 7.38 -9.39
N GLN A 118 -11.00 7.29 -9.69
CA GLN A 118 -11.67 8.25 -10.59
C GLN A 118 -12.16 9.51 -9.87
N LEU A 119 -12.48 9.43 -8.57
CA LEU A 119 -12.84 10.58 -7.75
C LEU A 119 -11.64 11.44 -7.41
N ILE A 120 -10.51 10.81 -7.05
CA ILE A 120 -9.24 11.50 -6.79
C ILE A 120 -8.66 12.06 -8.09
N ASP A 121 -8.85 11.39 -9.23
CA ASP A 121 -8.48 11.90 -10.56
C ASP A 121 -9.20 13.19 -10.90
N SER A 122 -10.41 13.40 -10.39
CA SER A 122 -11.15 14.65 -10.57
C SER A 122 -10.76 15.77 -9.58
N MET A 123 -10.05 15.46 -8.50
CA MET A 123 -9.59 16.40 -7.46
C MET A 123 -8.07 16.66 -7.54
N ALA A 124 -7.60 16.91 -8.68
CA ALA A 124 -6.33 17.28 -9.32
C ALA A 124 -5.06 17.66 -8.50
N ASN A 125 -4.99 17.59 -7.19
CA ASN A 125 -3.81 18.04 -6.44
C ASN A 125 -3.08 16.97 -5.60
N SER A 126 -3.59 15.73 -5.52
CA SER A 126 -2.95 14.59 -4.81
C SER A 126 -2.07 13.72 -5.71
N PHE A 127 -1.93 14.05 -6.97
CA PHE A 127 -1.45 13.18 -8.05
C PHE A 127 0.02 12.78 -7.99
N VAL A 128 0.86 13.60 -7.37
CA VAL A 128 2.32 13.43 -7.47
C VAL A 128 2.81 12.22 -6.67
N GLY A 129 2.35 12.04 -5.44
CA GLY A 129 2.80 10.95 -4.57
C GLY A 129 2.27 9.55 -4.94
N THR A 130 1.06 9.47 -5.51
CA THR A 130 0.42 8.19 -5.86
C THR A 130 1.05 7.53 -7.08
N ARG A 131 1.54 8.31 -8.05
CA ARG A 131 2.16 7.77 -9.28
C ARG A 131 3.46 7.03 -9.05
N SER A 132 4.16 7.28 -7.95
CA SER A 132 5.43 6.65 -7.63
C SER A 132 5.35 5.14 -7.40
N TYR A 133 4.15 4.60 -7.09
CA TYR A 133 3.91 3.16 -6.93
C TYR A 133 3.27 2.51 -8.16
N MET A 134 2.95 3.28 -9.20
CA MET A 134 2.35 2.75 -10.41
C MET A 134 3.34 1.87 -11.18
N SER A 135 2.81 0.80 -11.75
CA SER A 135 3.58 -0.09 -12.61
C SER A 135 3.97 0.58 -13.94
N PRO A 136 5.07 0.13 -14.59
CA PRO A 136 5.52 0.69 -15.87
C PRO A 136 4.42 0.75 -16.93
N GLU A 137 3.62 -0.31 -17.08
CA GLU A 137 2.53 -0.37 -18.05
C GLU A 137 1.43 0.66 -17.77
N ARG A 138 1.13 0.95 -16.50
CA ARG A 138 0.17 2.02 -16.13
C ARG A 138 0.70 3.41 -16.48
N LEU A 139 1.98 3.66 -16.23
CA LEU A 139 2.63 4.93 -16.55
C LEU A 139 2.68 5.19 -18.06
N GLN A 140 2.81 4.12 -18.85
CA GLN A 140 2.79 4.17 -20.30
C GLN A 140 1.38 4.26 -20.89
N GLY A 141 0.33 4.22 -20.05
CA GLY A 141 -1.07 4.27 -20.50
C GLY A 141 -1.54 3.02 -21.24
N THR A 142 -0.84 1.91 -21.09
CA THR A 142 -1.25 0.60 -21.63
C THR A 142 -2.25 -0.09 -20.72
N HIS A 143 -2.86 -1.20 -21.19
CA HIS A 143 -3.81 -1.96 -20.41
C HIS A 143 -3.16 -2.49 -19.13
N PHE A 144 -3.71 -2.11 -17.98
CA PHE A 144 -3.28 -2.62 -16.69
C PHE A 144 -4.22 -3.73 -16.19
N SER A 145 -3.68 -4.61 -15.38
CA SER A 145 -4.36 -5.78 -14.82
C SER A 145 -4.07 -5.88 -13.31
N VAL A 146 -4.53 -6.97 -12.70
CA VAL A 146 -4.20 -7.27 -11.29
C VAL A 146 -2.69 -7.35 -11.05
N GLN A 147 -1.89 -7.70 -12.06
CA GLN A 147 -0.43 -7.68 -11.99
C GLN A 147 0.14 -6.27 -11.74
N SER A 148 -0.62 -5.20 -12.04
CA SER A 148 -0.21 -3.84 -11.68
C SER A 148 -0.25 -3.61 -10.16
N ASP A 149 -1.22 -4.20 -9.44
CA ASP A 149 -1.27 -4.17 -7.98
C ASP A 149 -0.14 -5.02 -7.35
N VAL A 150 0.27 -6.10 -8.02
CA VAL A 150 1.43 -6.92 -7.62
C VAL A 150 2.73 -6.11 -7.70
N TRP A 151 2.94 -5.33 -8.76
CA TRP A 151 4.07 -4.40 -8.84
C TRP A 151 4.10 -3.43 -7.66
N SER A 152 2.98 -2.76 -7.41
CA SER A 152 2.84 -1.79 -6.31
C SER A 152 3.12 -2.43 -4.95
N MET A 153 2.67 -3.67 -4.72
CA MET A 153 3.00 -4.45 -3.53
C MET A 153 4.51 -4.72 -3.43
N GLY A 154 5.14 -5.19 -4.52
CA GLY A 154 6.58 -5.45 -4.55
C GLY A 154 7.40 -4.22 -4.20
N LEU A 155 7.06 -3.08 -4.80
CA LEU A 155 7.72 -1.80 -4.54
C LEU A 155 7.54 -1.35 -3.08
N SER A 156 6.34 -1.52 -2.53
CA SER A 156 6.04 -1.24 -1.12
C SER A 156 6.85 -2.14 -0.18
N LEU A 157 7.03 -3.42 -0.51
CA LEU A 157 7.83 -4.34 0.31
C LEU A 157 9.31 -3.94 0.33
N VAL A 158 9.88 -3.52 -0.79
CA VAL A 158 11.26 -3.00 -0.82
C VAL A 158 11.37 -1.77 0.07
N GLU A 159 10.47 -0.79 -0.08
CA GLU A 159 10.44 0.41 0.75
C GLU A 159 10.39 0.08 2.25
N LEU A 160 9.44 -0.78 2.65
CA LEU A 160 9.26 -1.18 4.04
C LEU A 160 10.48 -1.93 4.60
N SER A 161 11.19 -2.69 3.77
CA SER A 161 12.37 -3.47 4.18
C SER A 161 13.63 -2.62 4.35
N ILE A 162 13.83 -1.58 3.51
CA ILE A 162 15.00 -0.72 3.58
C ILE A 162 14.77 0.58 4.35
N GLY A 163 13.51 0.95 4.61
CA GLY A 163 13.15 2.13 5.40
C GLY A 163 12.99 3.42 4.61
N ARG A 164 13.14 3.37 3.28
CA ARG A 164 12.93 4.51 2.38
C ARG A 164 12.39 4.07 1.03
N TYR A 165 11.78 4.99 0.31
CA TYR A 165 11.36 4.76 -1.07
C TYR A 165 12.56 4.33 -1.93
N PRO A 166 12.48 3.22 -2.69
CA PRO A 166 13.64 2.55 -3.26
C PRO A 166 14.14 3.12 -4.58
N ILE A 167 13.56 4.20 -5.09
CA ILE A 167 13.99 4.86 -6.34
C ILE A 167 14.37 6.31 -6.05
N PRO A 168 15.59 6.77 -6.42
CA PRO A 168 16.69 5.95 -6.96
C PRO A 168 17.20 4.93 -5.92
N PRO A 169 17.79 3.80 -6.35
CA PRO A 169 18.31 2.80 -5.43
C PRO A 169 19.34 3.39 -4.48
N PRO A 170 19.37 2.96 -3.20
CA PRO A 170 20.41 3.38 -2.25
C PRO A 170 21.78 2.86 -2.71
N ASP A 171 22.80 3.66 -2.51
CA ASP A 171 24.18 3.23 -2.76
C ASP A 171 24.70 2.32 -1.61
N THR A 172 25.87 1.69 -1.81
CA THR A 172 26.46 0.76 -0.84
C THR A 172 26.65 1.42 0.53
N LYS A 173 27.05 2.68 0.57
CA LYS A 173 27.29 3.41 1.84
C LYS A 173 25.97 3.70 2.56
N GLU A 174 24.92 4.07 1.83
CA GLU A 174 23.59 4.23 2.40
C GLU A 174 23.07 2.90 2.96
N LEU A 175 23.27 1.79 2.24
CA LEU A 175 22.88 0.45 2.72
C LEU A 175 23.67 0.06 3.98
N GLU A 176 24.98 0.32 4.05
CA GLU A 176 25.80 0.10 5.26
C GLU A 176 25.28 0.89 6.45
N ILE A 177 24.85 2.13 6.23
CA ILE A 177 24.24 2.97 7.29
C ILE A 177 22.87 2.38 7.71
N ILE A 178 22.02 1.99 6.73
CA ILE A 178 20.69 1.44 6.97
C ILE A 178 20.76 0.13 7.77
N PHE A 179 21.70 -0.76 7.43
CA PHE A 179 21.79 -2.09 8.04
C PHE A 179 22.84 -2.21 9.15
N GLY A 180 23.71 -1.19 9.31
CA GLY A 180 24.72 -1.17 10.37
C GLY A 180 25.82 -2.22 10.22
N GLN A 181 26.02 -2.74 9.01
CA GLN A 181 27.05 -3.76 8.69
C GLN A 181 27.65 -3.50 7.32
N PRO A 182 28.93 -3.88 7.10
CA PRO A 182 29.52 -3.81 5.77
C PRO A 182 28.71 -4.64 4.77
N MET A 183 28.47 -4.08 3.60
CA MET A 183 27.86 -4.82 2.51
C MET A 183 28.98 -5.41 1.66
N ASP A 184 28.98 -6.74 1.48
CA ASP A 184 29.89 -7.39 0.55
C ASP A 184 29.62 -6.84 -0.85
N GLY A 185 30.51 -5.96 -1.31
CA GLY A 185 30.50 -5.48 -2.67
C GLY A 185 30.74 -6.66 -3.60
N ALA A 186 29.82 -6.93 -4.50
CA ALA A 186 30.11 -7.76 -5.64
C ALA A 186 31.33 -7.17 -6.37
N GLU A 187 32.50 -7.80 -6.24
CA GLU A 187 33.60 -7.61 -7.18
C GLU A 187 33.12 -8.09 -8.54
N GLY A 188 32.79 -7.20 -9.43
CA GLY A 188 32.46 -7.56 -10.81
C GLY A 188 31.64 -6.52 -11.54
N ASP A 189 32.32 -5.64 -12.15
CA ASP A 189 32.23 -5.02 -13.45
C ASP A 189 32.39 -3.51 -13.43
N MET A 190 33.67 -3.12 -13.60
CA MET A 190 34.02 -1.81 -14.14
C MET A 190 33.48 -1.71 -15.58
N HIS A 191 32.29 -1.24 -15.76
CA HIS A 191 31.91 -0.56 -16.99
C HIS A 191 31.60 0.91 -16.67
N SER A 192 32.68 1.70 -16.78
CA SER A 192 32.71 3.14 -16.91
C SER A 192 31.72 3.59 -17.98
N SER A 193 30.59 4.12 -17.59
CA SER A 193 29.81 5.03 -18.45
C SER A 193 30.06 6.45 -17.97
N THR A 194 31.03 7.10 -18.62
CA THR A 194 31.29 8.53 -18.53
C THR A 194 30.12 9.30 -19.13
N SER A 195 29.30 9.90 -18.27
CA SER A 195 28.41 11.01 -18.66
C SER A 195 29.10 12.35 -18.36
N PRO A 196 28.93 13.38 -19.20
CA PRO A 196 29.70 14.62 -19.11
C PRO A 196 29.28 15.46 -17.90
N ARG A 197 30.26 15.82 -17.09
CA ARG A 197 30.13 16.75 -15.97
C ARG A 197 29.80 18.16 -16.48
N SER A 198 28.74 18.76 -15.92
CA SER A 198 28.59 20.22 -15.88
C SER A 198 29.23 20.78 -14.61
N PRO A 199 29.96 21.92 -14.68
CA PRO A 199 30.65 22.48 -13.54
C PRO A 199 29.79 23.47 -12.77
N GLY A 200 29.56 23.21 -11.48
CA GLY A 200 28.88 24.14 -10.59
C GLY A 200 28.74 23.56 -9.19
N GLY A 201 29.80 23.69 -8.38
CA GLY A 201 29.78 23.23 -7.01
C GLY A 201 28.85 24.03 -6.12
N ARG A 202 28.22 23.34 -5.15
CA ARG A 202 27.91 23.83 -3.80
C ARG A 202 27.64 22.66 -2.86
N HIS A 203 28.14 22.80 -1.65
CA HIS A 203 28.10 21.97 -0.45
C HIS A 203 27.01 20.90 -0.33
N ALA A 204 27.48 19.67 -0.04
CA ALA A 204 26.70 18.50 0.29
C ALA A 204 25.94 18.67 1.61
N SER A 205 24.61 18.70 1.54
CA SER A 205 23.73 18.28 2.60
C SER A 205 23.41 16.81 2.36
N SER A 206 23.33 16.01 3.40
CA SER A 206 23.23 14.55 3.42
C SER A 206 21.87 13.97 2.95
N HIS A 207 21.21 14.60 1.99
CA HIS A 207 20.07 14.09 1.24
C HIS A 207 20.45 14.26 -0.22
N GLY A 208 20.51 13.16 -0.97
CA GLY A 208 20.67 13.21 -2.41
C GLY A 208 19.58 14.09 -3.03
N PRO A 209 19.81 14.70 -4.22
CA PRO A 209 18.82 15.57 -4.84
C PRO A 209 17.53 14.78 -5.03
N GLU A 210 16.44 15.32 -4.48
CA GLU A 210 15.10 14.78 -4.66
C GLU A 210 14.81 14.76 -6.17
N MET A 211 14.62 13.57 -6.73
CA MET A 211 14.37 13.37 -8.16
C MET A 211 13.07 14.06 -8.55
N ALA A 212 13.08 14.84 -9.62
CA ALA A 212 11.86 15.46 -10.12
C ALA A 212 10.85 14.38 -10.53
N ILE A 213 9.55 14.65 -10.35
CA ILE A 213 8.50 13.64 -10.58
C ILE A 213 8.58 13.00 -11.97
N PHE A 214 8.85 13.79 -12.99
CA PHE A 214 8.97 13.26 -14.38
C PHE A 214 10.19 12.37 -14.55
N GLU A 215 11.32 12.67 -13.90
CA GLU A 215 12.52 11.84 -13.90
C GLU A 215 12.24 10.52 -13.16
N LEU A 216 11.50 10.54 -12.04
CA LEU A 216 11.09 9.37 -11.32
C LEU A 216 10.22 8.45 -12.18
N LEU A 217 9.21 9.01 -12.86
CA LEU A 217 8.32 8.22 -13.72
C LEU A 217 9.08 7.61 -14.92
N ASP A 218 10.00 8.39 -15.50
CA ASP A 218 10.89 7.91 -16.58
C ASP A 218 11.80 6.79 -16.07
N TYR A 219 12.36 6.92 -14.86
CA TYR A 219 13.17 5.90 -14.21
C TYR A 219 12.40 4.58 -14.05
N ILE A 220 11.17 4.62 -13.51
CA ILE A 220 10.32 3.42 -13.32
C ILE A 220 10.09 2.70 -14.66
N VAL A 221 9.92 3.45 -15.75
CA VAL A 221 9.65 2.88 -17.08
C VAL A 221 10.92 2.31 -17.71
N ASN A 222 12.04 3.03 -17.66
CA ASN A 222 13.21 2.73 -18.49
C ASN A 222 14.34 2.00 -17.74
N GLU A 223 14.56 2.30 -16.45
CA GLU A 223 15.66 1.73 -15.67
C GLU A 223 15.30 0.36 -15.05
N PRO A 224 16.27 -0.47 -14.66
CA PRO A 224 16.00 -1.72 -13.94
C PRO A 224 15.15 -1.52 -12.69
N PRO A 225 14.29 -2.48 -12.33
CA PRO A 225 13.49 -2.38 -11.10
C PRO A 225 14.40 -2.40 -9.87
N PRO A 226 13.97 -1.82 -8.74
CA PRO A 226 14.72 -1.89 -7.51
C PRO A 226 14.81 -3.33 -6.99
N GLU A 227 15.94 -3.67 -6.40
CA GLU A 227 16.22 -4.99 -5.82
C GLU A 227 16.46 -4.86 -4.31
N LEU A 228 16.23 -5.96 -3.58
CA LEU A 228 16.62 -6.05 -2.18
C LEU A 228 18.15 -6.17 -2.06
N PRO A 229 18.78 -5.58 -1.04
CA PRO A 229 20.21 -5.70 -0.82
C PRO A 229 20.60 -7.16 -0.50
N HIS A 230 21.69 -7.62 -1.13
CA HIS A 230 22.23 -8.97 -0.92
C HIS A 230 22.75 -9.17 0.50
N GLY A 231 22.67 -10.39 1.01
CA GLY A 231 23.25 -10.77 2.30
C GLY A 231 22.46 -10.32 3.54
N VAL A 232 21.31 -9.64 3.36
CA VAL A 232 20.47 -9.14 4.46
C VAL A 232 19.21 -9.96 4.62
N PHE A 233 18.59 -10.31 3.52
CA PHE A 233 17.31 -11.00 3.48
C PHE A 233 17.47 -12.44 2.97
N THR A 234 16.47 -13.27 3.22
CA THR A 234 16.48 -14.65 2.71
C THR A 234 16.34 -14.70 1.20
N SER A 235 16.86 -15.76 0.58
CA SER A 235 16.71 -16.01 -0.86
C SER A 235 15.25 -16.11 -1.29
N ASP A 236 14.40 -16.67 -0.43
CA ASP A 236 12.96 -16.77 -0.70
C ASP A 236 12.29 -15.39 -0.79
N PHE A 237 12.66 -14.46 0.09
CA PHE A 237 12.13 -13.10 0.04
C PHE A 237 12.64 -12.34 -1.18
N HIS A 238 13.93 -12.49 -1.51
CA HIS A 238 14.50 -11.95 -2.75
C HIS A 238 13.74 -12.42 -4.00
N ASP A 239 13.56 -13.75 -4.15
CA ASP A 239 12.86 -14.31 -5.31
C ASP A 239 11.40 -13.82 -5.37
N PHE A 240 10.72 -13.75 -4.21
CA PHE A 240 9.36 -13.25 -4.12
C PHE A 240 9.24 -11.80 -4.63
N VAL A 241 10.09 -10.90 -4.13
CA VAL A 241 10.09 -9.49 -4.54
C VAL A 241 10.48 -9.33 -6.02
N THR A 242 11.49 -10.07 -6.48
CA THR A 242 11.90 -10.06 -7.89
C THR A 242 10.73 -10.44 -8.81
N ARG A 243 9.96 -11.48 -8.46
CA ARG A 243 8.76 -11.88 -9.23
C ARG A 243 7.66 -10.83 -9.24
N CYS A 244 7.53 -10.05 -8.17
CA CYS A 244 6.59 -8.92 -8.11
C CYS A 244 7.03 -7.76 -9.03
N LEU A 245 8.34 -7.53 -9.18
CA LEU A 245 8.91 -6.37 -9.87
C LEU A 245 9.39 -6.67 -11.30
N ILE A 246 8.94 -7.75 -11.90
CA ILE A 246 9.15 -7.99 -13.35
C ILE A 246 8.40 -6.91 -14.13
N LYS A 247 9.11 -6.16 -14.99
CA LYS A 247 8.55 -5.01 -15.73
C LYS A 247 7.48 -5.41 -16.73
N ASN A 248 7.68 -6.53 -17.44
CA ASN A 248 6.67 -7.04 -18.35
C ASN A 248 5.50 -7.67 -17.57
N PRO A 249 4.28 -7.13 -17.63
CA PRO A 249 3.14 -7.64 -16.86
C PRO A 249 2.75 -9.09 -17.21
N THR A 250 3.07 -9.57 -18.42
CA THR A 250 2.78 -10.95 -18.83
C THR A 250 3.71 -11.98 -18.18
N ASP A 251 4.92 -11.56 -17.84
CA ASP A 251 5.93 -12.40 -17.18
C ASP A 251 5.89 -12.25 -15.66
N ARG A 252 5.32 -11.14 -15.17
CA ARG A 252 5.13 -10.87 -13.74
C ARG A 252 4.19 -11.90 -13.13
N ALA A 253 4.56 -12.41 -11.95
CA ALA A 253 3.73 -13.35 -11.22
C ALA A 253 2.33 -12.78 -10.92
N ASP A 254 1.33 -13.62 -10.99
CA ASP A 254 -0.02 -13.30 -10.55
C ASP A 254 -0.21 -13.58 -9.04
N VAL A 255 -1.32 -13.12 -8.47
CA VAL A 255 -1.63 -13.28 -7.05
C VAL A 255 -1.65 -14.76 -6.64
N LYS A 256 -2.18 -15.65 -7.47
CA LYS A 256 -2.29 -17.08 -7.20
C LYS A 256 -0.91 -17.76 -7.18
N MET A 257 -0.05 -17.41 -8.11
CA MET A 257 1.36 -17.88 -8.12
C MET A 257 2.09 -17.44 -6.86
N LEU A 258 1.93 -16.16 -6.48
CA LEU A 258 2.57 -15.59 -5.29
C LEU A 258 2.05 -16.21 -3.99
N MET A 259 0.77 -16.50 -3.87
CA MET A 259 0.20 -17.19 -2.70
C MET A 259 0.76 -18.62 -2.53
N ASN A 260 1.27 -19.24 -3.60
CA ASN A 260 1.93 -20.53 -3.56
C ASN A 260 3.46 -20.47 -3.45
N HIS A 261 4.03 -19.26 -3.38
CA HIS A 261 5.47 -19.06 -3.29
C HIS A 261 6.05 -19.55 -1.95
N THR A 262 7.29 -20.04 -1.95
CA THR A 262 7.98 -20.58 -0.76
C THR A 262 8.03 -19.57 0.38
N PHE A 263 8.31 -18.30 0.09
CA PHE A 263 8.27 -17.21 1.07
C PHE A 263 6.91 -17.13 1.80
N ILE A 264 5.81 -17.15 1.07
CA ILE A 264 4.45 -17.09 1.64
C ILE A 264 4.14 -18.36 2.44
N LYS A 265 4.42 -19.54 1.89
CA LYS A 265 4.20 -20.82 2.61
C LYS A 265 4.97 -20.90 3.91
N ARG A 266 6.23 -20.43 3.93
CA ARG A 266 7.02 -20.32 5.15
C ARG A 266 6.40 -19.34 6.13
N SER A 267 6.04 -18.14 5.66
CA SER A 267 5.45 -17.09 6.49
C SER A 267 4.07 -17.45 7.05
N GLU A 268 3.30 -18.33 6.40
CA GLU A 268 2.02 -18.83 6.93
C GLU A 268 2.19 -19.66 8.20
N VAL A 269 3.21 -20.52 8.23
CA VAL A 269 3.46 -21.43 9.37
C VAL A 269 4.36 -20.83 10.45
N GLU A 270 5.10 -19.78 10.13
CA GLU A 270 5.97 -19.09 11.07
C GLU A 270 5.16 -18.38 12.15
N VAL A 271 5.53 -18.61 13.41
CA VAL A 271 4.88 -17.96 14.55
C VAL A 271 5.53 -16.61 14.78
N VAL A 272 4.79 -15.54 14.46
CA VAL A 272 5.23 -14.15 14.60
C VAL A 272 4.24 -13.40 15.47
N ASP A 273 4.70 -12.80 16.57
CA ASP A 273 3.90 -11.92 17.41
C ASP A 273 3.82 -10.51 16.77
N PHE A 274 3.04 -10.41 15.71
CA PHE A 274 2.84 -9.14 15.01
C PHE A 274 2.19 -8.08 15.90
N ALA A 275 1.17 -8.47 16.69
CA ALA A 275 0.47 -7.56 17.60
C ALA A 275 1.42 -6.98 18.66
N GLY A 276 2.20 -7.83 19.33
CA GLY A 276 3.17 -7.39 20.33
C GLY A 276 4.28 -6.52 19.73
N TRP A 277 4.80 -6.87 18.55
CA TRP A 277 5.76 -6.05 17.83
C TRP A 277 5.18 -4.67 17.50
N LEU A 278 3.97 -4.60 16.94
CA LEU A 278 3.32 -3.35 16.55
C LEU A 278 3.05 -2.47 17.77
N CYS A 279 2.47 -3.05 18.85
CA CYS A 279 2.18 -2.32 20.08
C CYS A 279 3.46 -1.70 20.68
N LYS A 280 4.57 -2.42 20.63
CA LYS A 280 5.87 -1.92 21.10
C LYS A 280 6.37 -0.74 20.26
N ILE A 281 6.28 -0.84 18.93
CA ILE A 281 6.77 0.22 18.00
C ILE A 281 5.90 1.47 18.10
N MET A 282 4.56 1.30 18.13
CA MET A 282 3.60 2.40 18.11
C MET A 282 3.18 2.87 19.50
N ALA A 283 3.78 2.34 20.57
CA ALA A 283 3.43 2.62 21.96
C ALA A 283 1.92 2.41 22.27
N LEU A 284 1.32 1.37 21.69
CA LEU A 284 -0.07 1.01 21.87
C LEU A 284 -0.24 0.05 23.06
N ASN A 285 -1.42 0.11 23.69
CA ASN A 285 -1.80 -0.91 24.71
C ASN A 285 -2.25 -2.17 23.99
N GLN A 286 -1.61 -3.30 24.30
CA GLN A 286 -2.06 -4.59 23.81
C GLN A 286 -3.41 -4.95 24.42
N PRO A 287 -4.43 -5.36 23.63
CA PRO A 287 -5.72 -5.76 24.19
C PRO A 287 -5.55 -7.00 25.09
N SER A 288 -6.16 -6.96 26.26
CA SER A 288 -6.02 -8.02 27.29
C SER A 288 -6.74 -9.33 26.95
N THR A 289 -7.53 -9.36 25.87
CA THR A 289 -8.25 -10.55 25.37
C THR A 289 -8.37 -10.51 23.85
N PRO A 290 -8.25 -11.66 23.14
CA PRO A 290 -8.57 -11.71 21.72
C PRO A 290 -10.05 -11.30 21.54
N PRO A 291 -10.38 -10.54 20.48
CA PRO A 291 -11.75 -10.14 20.24
C PRO A 291 -12.60 -11.41 20.05
N SER A 292 -13.56 -11.60 20.95
CA SER A 292 -14.66 -12.52 20.68
C SER A 292 -15.34 -12.01 19.41
N SER A 293 -15.69 -12.91 18.49
CA SER A 293 -16.24 -12.67 17.16
C SER A 293 -17.59 -11.91 17.10
N THR A 294 -17.83 -11.07 18.07
CA THR A 294 -18.93 -10.11 18.17
C THR A 294 -18.33 -8.73 18.41
N SER A 295 -17.97 -8.03 17.34
CA SER A 295 -17.71 -6.59 17.41
C SER A 295 -18.95 -5.90 17.95
N THR A 296 -18.91 -5.58 19.23
CA THR A 296 -19.89 -4.68 19.83
C THR A 296 -19.61 -3.29 19.27
N CYS A 297 -20.34 -2.93 18.22
CA CYS A 297 -20.40 -1.55 17.72
C CYS A 297 -20.67 -0.64 18.93
N ILE A 298 -19.71 0.22 19.29
CA ILE A 298 -20.01 1.39 20.10
C ILE A 298 -20.78 2.31 19.17
N GLN A 299 -22.11 2.15 19.21
CA GLN A 299 -23.03 3.14 18.63
C GLN A 299 -22.88 4.43 19.41
N THR A 300 -21.94 5.28 19.03
CA THR A 300 -22.03 6.69 19.35
C THR A 300 -23.21 7.24 18.53
N TYR A 301 -24.36 7.34 19.16
CA TYR A 301 -25.52 8.00 18.63
C TYR A 301 -25.16 9.47 18.37
N PHE A 302 -24.91 9.84 17.11
CA PHE A 302 -25.06 11.21 16.67
C PHE A 302 -26.56 11.43 16.40
N PRO A 303 -27.21 12.37 17.08
CA PRO A 303 -28.63 12.60 16.85
C PRO A 303 -28.85 13.23 15.47
N CYS A 304 -29.74 12.62 14.71
CA CYS A 304 -30.40 13.19 13.53
C CYS A 304 -29.60 13.29 12.21
N GLN A 305 -29.02 12.19 11.73
CA GLN A 305 -28.65 12.14 10.31
C GLN A 305 -29.17 10.84 9.69
N ARG A 306 -29.90 10.92 8.57
CA ARG A 306 -30.42 9.74 7.88
C ARG A 306 -29.29 9.06 7.12
N PRO A 307 -29.07 7.73 7.27
CA PRO A 307 -28.08 7.00 6.47
C PRO A 307 -28.47 7.01 4.99
N ILE A 308 -27.50 7.20 4.10
CA ILE A 308 -27.69 7.21 2.64
C ILE A 308 -28.21 5.85 2.12
N LEU A 309 -27.95 4.76 2.86
CA LEU A 309 -28.27 3.38 2.45
C LEU A 309 -29.45 2.73 3.20
N SER A 310 -30.13 3.42 4.12
CA SER A 310 -31.37 2.92 4.68
C SER A 310 -32.52 3.22 3.71
N GLY A 311 -33.01 2.17 3.05
CA GLY A 311 -34.15 2.26 2.13
C GLY A 311 -35.38 2.86 2.80
N ASP A 312 -35.67 4.10 2.47
CA ASP A 312 -36.97 4.71 2.69
C ASP A 312 -37.84 4.30 1.47
N PRO A 313 -38.96 3.56 1.65
CA PRO A 313 -39.76 3.07 0.52
C PRO A 313 -40.51 4.17 -0.25
N GLY A 314 -40.22 5.46 0.02
CA GLY A 314 -40.85 6.62 -0.59
C GLY A 314 -40.02 7.38 -1.61
N MET A 315 -38.73 7.04 -1.86
CA MET A 315 -37.94 7.68 -2.91
C MET A 315 -37.92 6.80 -4.17
N ASN A 316 -38.80 7.12 -5.12
CA ASN A 316 -38.67 6.67 -6.53
C ASN A 316 -37.35 7.25 -7.08
N TRP A 317 -36.43 6.38 -7.33
CA TRP A 317 -35.21 6.68 -8.08
C TRP A 317 -35.53 6.62 -9.58
N PRO A 318 -35.12 7.62 -10.39
CA PRO A 318 -35.20 7.50 -11.83
C PRO A 318 -34.21 6.50 -12.38
#